data_3e683499e4cd94759a645288b04f7173
#
_entry.id   3e683499e4cd94759a645288b04f7173
#
_cell.length_a   1.000
_cell.length_b   1.000
_cell.length_c   1.000
_cell.angle_alpha   90.00
_cell.angle_beta   90.00
_cell.angle_gamma   90.00
#
_symmetry.space_group_name_H-M   'P 1'
#
loop_
_entity.id
_entity.type
_entity.pdbx_description
1 polymer ?
#
loop_
_entity_poly.entity_id
_entity_poly.type
_entity_poly.pdbx_seq_one_letter_code
_entity_poly.pdbx_strand_id
1 'polypeptide(L)'
;GDTPLRKALSEFYKREYGVSLEAEEFFVSDGAKADAANIQQIFSQDSIVAVQDPAYPVYVDSNVAGGRSEGYDEKERQYKNLVYMPSNESNGFVAEPPKGHVDLIYLCFPNNPTGAVATKEQLKKFVDYAVKEKAIIIYDAAYCDYIRTPGYVHTIYEVEGAEKVAIEINSFSKNAGFTGVRLGWTIVPFGLESDNAETGTIHRLWNRRQ
;
A
#
# COMPACT_ATOMS: atom_id res chain seq x y z
N GLY A 1 -15.56 -2.37 11.93
CA GLY A 1 -14.52 -2.20 12.97
C GLY A 1 -14.97 -1.28 14.10
N ASP A 2 -14.13 -1.09 15.11
CA ASP A 2 -14.44 -0.28 16.30
C ASP A 2 -14.60 1.22 15.94
N THR A 3 -15.80 1.75 16.10
CA THR A 3 -16.12 3.14 15.71
C THR A 3 -15.33 4.19 16.51
N PRO A 4 -15.15 4.09 17.83
CA PRO A 4 -14.30 5.01 18.57
C PRO A 4 -12.86 5.07 18.06
N LEU A 5 -12.25 3.93 17.75
CA LEU A 5 -10.89 3.88 17.20
C LEU A 5 -10.80 4.51 15.80
N ARG A 6 -11.78 4.23 14.92
CA ARG A 6 -11.83 4.83 13.57
C ARG A 6 -11.91 6.37 13.63
N LYS A 7 -12.74 6.93 14.52
CA LYS A 7 -12.81 8.38 14.75
C LYS A 7 -11.49 8.94 15.29
N ALA A 8 -10.88 8.26 16.26
CA ALA A 8 -9.59 8.68 16.81
C ALA A 8 -8.48 8.68 15.75
N LEU A 9 -8.46 7.69 14.85
CA LEU A 9 -7.53 7.65 13.71
C LEU A 9 -7.77 8.80 12.73
N SER A 10 -9.03 9.07 12.36
CA SER A 10 -9.37 10.20 11.49
C SER A 10 -8.91 11.54 12.10
N GLU A 11 -9.18 11.77 13.39
CA GLU A 11 -8.71 12.95 14.12
C GLU A 11 -7.18 13.02 14.20
N PHE A 12 -6.51 11.89 14.38
CA PHE A 12 -5.05 11.80 14.41
C PHE A 12 -4.43 12.21 13.07
N TYR A 13 -4.90 11.67 11.95
CA TYR A 13 -4.42 12.02 10.61
C TYR A 13 -4.61 13.51 10.31
N LYS A 14 -5.75 14.07 10.69
CA LYS A 14 -6.02 15.50 10.52
C LYS A 14 -5.08 16.37 11.36
N ARG A 15 -4.84 15.99 12.62
CA ARG A 15 -4.01 16.76 13.55
C ARG A 15 -2.52 16.66 13.22
N GLU A 16 -2.02 15.45 12.98
CA GLU A 16 -0.58 15.21 12.82
C GLU A 16 -0.09 15.43 11.37
N TYR A 17 -0.92 15.09 10.38
CA TYR A 17 -0.51 15.08 8.99
C TYR A 17 -1.26 16.13 8.13
N GLY A 18 -2.26 16.80 8.69
CA GLY A 18 -3.09 17.75 7.94
C GLY A 18 -4.01 17.08 6.90
N VAL A 19 -4.18 15.77 6.98
CA VAL A 19 -4.96 14.96 6.04
C VAL A 19 -6.36 14.73 6.59
N SER A 20 -7.39 15.15 5.85
CA SER A 20 -8.79 14.98 6.24
C SER A 20 -9.38 13.75 5.56
N LEU A 21 -9.68 12.74 6.36
CA LEU A 21 -10.32 11.48 5.96
C LEU A 21 -11.48 11.20 6.92
N GLU A 22 -12.58 10.68 6.39
CA GLU A 22 -13.74 10.32 7.22
C GLU A 22 -13.45 9.00 7.98
N ALA A 23 -14.04 8.87 9.16
CA ALA A 23 -13.87 7.66 9.98
C ALA A 23 -14.29 6.37 9.25
N GLU A 24 -15.21 6.48 8.31
CA GLU A 24 -15.72 5.38 7.48
C GLU A 24 -14.68 4.89 6.45
N GLU A 25 -13.65 5.68 6.13
CA GLU A 25 -12.57 5.29 5.23
C GLU A 25 -11.51 4.44 5.95
N PHE A 26 -11.55 4.37 7.28
CA PHE A 26 -10.68 3.54 8.11
C PHE A 26 -11.30 2.18 8.41
N PHE A 27 -10.58 1.10 8.15
CA PHE A 27 -10.98 -0.27 8.41
C PHE A 27 -10.01 -0.90 9.42
N VAL A 28 -10.47 -1.10 10.65
CA VAL A 28 -9.67 -1.72 11.72
C VAL A 28 -9.58 -3.23 11.49
N SER A 29 -8.39 -3.79 11.62
CA SER A 29 -8.09 -5.18 11.31
C SER A 29 -7.16 -5.84 12.34
N ASP A 30 -6.88 -7.13 12.14
CA ASP A 30 -5.94 -7.92 12.94
C ASP A 30 -4.47 -7.75 12.51
N GLY A 31 -4.16 -6.68 11.79
CA GLY A 31 -2.79 -6.25 11.46
C GLY A 31 -2.49 -6.13 9.97
N ALA A 32 -1.53 -5.27 9.66
CA ALA A 32 -1.13 -4.92 8.29
C ALA A 32 -0.79 -6.14 7.41
N LYS A 33 -0.20 -7.20 7.96
CA LYS A 33 0.12 -8.41 7.19
C LYS A 33 -1.13 -9.09 6.63
N ALA A 34 -2.18 -9.20 7.46
CA ALA A 34 -3.44 -9.78 7.03
C ALA A 34 -4.11 -8.90 5.97
N ASP A 35 -4.12 -7.57 6.17
CA ASP A 35 -4.66 -6.62 5.20
C ASP A 35 -3.90 -6.68 3.87
N ALA A 36 -2.56 -6.66 3.89
CA ALA A 36 -1.73 -6.75 2.69
C ALA A 36 -1.95 -8.05 1.90
N ALA A 37 -2.21 -9.16 2.60
CA ALA A 37 -2.52 -10.43 1.98
C ALA A 37 -3.95 -10.50 1.44
N ASN A 38 -4.90 -9.86 2.11
CA ASN A 38 -6.31 -9.95 1.77
C ASN A 38 -6.75 -8.92 0.72
N ILE A 39 -6.13 -7.73 0.69
CA ILE A 39 -6.55 -6.65 -0.20
C ILE A 39 -6.50 -7.05 -1.68
N GLN A 40 -5.56 -7.89 -2.05
CA GLN A 40 -5.43 -8.37 -3.43
C GLN A 40 -6.65 -9.18 -3.92
N GLN A 41 -7.48 -9.71 -3.00
CA GLN A 41 -8.64 -10.53 -3.35
C GLN A 41 -9.81 -9.72 -3.96
N ILE A 42 -9.80 -8.40 -3.84
CA ILE A 42 -10.81 -7.54 -4.47
C ILE A 42 -10.44 -7.12 -5.90
N PHE A 43 -9.26 -7.51 -6.39
CA PHE A 43 -8.79 -7.24 -7.73
C PHE A 43 -8.79 -8.52 -8.60
N SER A 44 -8.82 -8.35 -9.93
CA SER A 44 -8.79 -9.48 -10.86
C SER A 44 -7.54 -10.35 -10.70
N GLN A 45 -7.67 -11.63 -10.96
CA GLN A 45 -6.52 -12.55 -11.04
C GLN A 45 -5.58 -12.20 -12.21
N ASP A 46 -6.10 -11.56 -13.25
CA ASP A 46 -5.31 -11.13 -14.41
C ASP A 46 -4.55 -9.83 -14.15
N SER A 47 -4.73 -9.20 -12.97
CA SER A 47 -4.04 -7.95 -12.63
C SER A 47 -2.53 -8.13 -12.61
N ILE A 48 -1.83 -7.25 -13.31
CA ILE A 48 -0.36 -7.18 -13.31
C ILE A 48 0.09 -6.44 -12.05
N VAL A 49 0.98 -7.05 -11.28
CA VAL A 49 1.40 -6.54 -9.98
C VAL A 49 2.87 -6.16 -9.99
N ALA A 50 3.17 -4.94 -9.56
CA ALA A 50 4.53 -4.48 -9.32
C ALA A 50 4.87 -4.48 -7.81
N VAL A 51 6.07 -4.93 -7.48
CA VAL A 51 6.62 -4.94 -6.11
C VAL A 51 8.03 -4.34 -6.10
N GLN A 52 8.39 -3.69 -5.00
CA GLN A 52 9.79 -3.31 -4.77
C GLN A 52 10.68 -4.57 -4.70
N ASP A 53 11.94 -4.44 -5.08
CA ASP A 53 12.92 -5.52 -4.95
C ASP A 53 14.22 -4.96 -4.34
N PRO A 54 14.53 -5.32 -3.09
CA PRO A 54 13.82 -6.25 -2.20
C PRO A 54 12.55 -5.68 -1.56
N ALA A 55 11.60 -6.58 -1.22
CA ALA A 55 10.34 -6.26 -0.57
C ALA A 55 10.03 -7.19 0.60
N TYR A 56 9.04 -6.81 1.40
CA TYR A 56 8.46 -7.71 2.39
C TYR A 56 7.75 -8.87 1.67
N PRO A 57 8.08 -10.13 1.98
CA PRO A 57 7.65 -11.30 1.19
C PRO A 57 6.15 -11.42 0.98
N VAL A 58 5.33 -10.91 1.92
CA VAL A 58 3.87 -11.04 1.83
C VAL A 58 3.29 -10.45 0.55
N TYR A 59 3.90 -9.42 -0.03
CA TYR A 59 3.40 -8.79 -1.26
C TYR A 59 3.55 -9.74 -2.46
N VAL A 60 4.65 -10.47 -2.51
CA VAL A 60 4.88 -11.52 -3.53
C VAL A 60 4.02 -12.74 -3.23
N ASP A 61 4.16 -13.29 -2.02
CA ASP A 61 3.55 -14.57 -1.64
C ASP A 61 2.02 -14.55 -1.77
N SER A 62 1.37 -13.46 -1.35
CA SER A 62 -0.09 -13.34 -1.43
C SER A 62 -0.60 -13.26 -2.88
N ASN A 63 0.14 -12.59 -3.76
CA ASN A 63 -0.22 -12.50 -5.18
C ASN A 63 0.04 -13.82 -5.92
N VAL A 64 1.12 -14.52 -5.59
CA VAL A 64 1.40 -15.88 -6.10
C VAL A 64 0.32 -16.85 -5.63
N ALA A 65 -0.02 -16.85 -4.33
CA ALA A 65 -1.10 -17.67 -3.80
C ALA A 65 -2.48 -17.31 -4.38
N GLY A 66 -2.68 -16.06 -4.76
CA GLY A 66 -3.87 -15.57 -5.46
C GLY A 66 -3.94 -15.92 -6.94
N GLY A 67 -2.95 -16.64 -7.47
CA GLY A 67 -2.93 -17.11 -8.86
C GLY A 67 -2.42 -16.12 -9.90
N ARG A 68 -1.73 -15.03 -9.47
CA ARG A 68 -1.17 -14.00 -10.39
C ARG A 68 0.21 -14.33 -10.94
N SER A 69 0.73 -15.54 -10.70
CA SER A 69 2.03 -15.96 -11.20
C SER A 69 1.90 -17.17 -12.13
N GLU A 70 2.68 -17.17 -13.20
CA GLU A 70 2.84 -18.30 -14.12
C GLU A 70 4.00 -19.25 -13.70
N GLY A 71 4.37 -19.22 -12.44
CA GLY A 71 5.44 -20.06 -11.88
C GLY A 71 6.72 -19.30 -11.58
N TYR A 72 7.70 -20.01 -11.04
CA TYR A 72 8.98 -19.46 -10.63
C TYR A 72 10.04 -19.63 -11.72
N ASP A 73 10.81 -18.59 -11.98
CA ASP A 73 11.97 -18.63 -12.88
C ASP A 73 13.24 -18.83 -12.04
N GLU A 74 13.84 -20.01 -12.14
CA GLU A 74 15.05 -20.37 -11.39
C GLU A 74 16.28 -19.55 -11.77
N LYS A 75 16.36 -19.10 -13.04
CA LYS A 75 17.48 -18.32 -13.54
C LYS A 75 17.43 -16.88 -13.05
N GLU A 76 16.27 -16.25 -13.17
CA GLU A 76 16.05 -14.88 -12.73
C GLU A 76 15.77 -14.81 -11.22
N ARG A 77 15.45 -15.93 -10.58
CA ARG A 77 15.06 -16.07 -9.17
C ARG A 77 13.86 -15.22 -8.80
N GLN A 78 12.89 -15.15 -9.70
CA GLN A 78 11.69 -14.33 -9.58
C GLN A 78 10.45 -15.12 -10.05
N TYR A 79 9.29 -14.73 -9.57
CA TYR A 79 8.02 -15.24 -10.09
C TYR A 79 7.65 -14.53 -11.39
N LYS A 80 7.26 -15.31 -12.40
CA LYS A 80 6.78 -14.78 -13.70
C LYS A 80 5.48 -14.02 -13.49
N ASN A 81 5.21 -13.04 -14.35
CA ASN A 81 4.05 -12.14 -14.30
C ASN A 81 3.98 -11.19 -13.09
N LEU A 82 5.03 -11.14 -12.28
CA LEU A 82 5.22 -10.04 -11.34
C LEU A 82 6.30 -9.10 -11.88
N VAL A 83 6.07 -7.80 -11.74
CA VAL A 83 7.01 -6.76 -12.13
C VAL A 83 7.84 -6.37 -10.90
N TYR A 84 9.14 -6.59 -10.95
CA TYR A 84 10.06 -6.24 -9.88
C TYR A 84 10.68 -4.88 -10.13
N MET A 85 10.54 -3.97 -9.17
CA MET A 85 11.08 -2.61 -9.23
C MET A 85 12.37 -2.56 -8.38
N PRO A 86 13.56 -2.54 -9.00
CA PRO A 86 14.82 -2.61 -8.26
C PRO A 86 14.98 -1.44 -7.28
N SER A 87 15.38 -1.76 -6.04
CA SER A 87 15.73 -0.81 -4.98
C SER A 87 17.13 -1.16 -4.48
N ASN A 88 18.14 -0.48 -4.98
CA ASN A 88 19.55 -0.79 -4.73
C ASN A 88 20.37 0.48 -4.50
N GLU A 89 21.68 0.34 -4.28
CA GLU A 89 22.58 1.44 -4.00
C GLU A 89 22.56 2.53 -5.09
N SER A 90 22.43 2.15 -6.37
CA SER A 90 22.49 3.11 -7.48
C SER A 90 21.30 4.08 -7.53
N ASN A 91 20.17 3.72 -6.87
CA ASN A 91 18.97 4.57 -6.77
C ASN A 91 18.64 4.95 -5.33
N GLY A 92 19.58 4.82 -4.40
CA GLY A 92 19.37 5.14 -2.99
C GLY A 92 18.34 4.24 -2.31
N PHE A 93 18.17 3.01 -2.80
CA PHE A 93 17.18 2.03 -2.33
C PHE A 93 15.72 2.49 -2.45
N VAL A 94 15.44 3.46 -3.34
CA VAL A 94 14.08 3.88 -3.68
C VAL A 94 13.84 3.56 -5.16
N ALA A 95 12.89 2.67 -5.42
CA ALA A 95 12.53 2.28 -6.78
C ALA A 95 11.96 3.44 -7.60
N GLU A 96 12.05 3.33 -8.91
CA GLU A 96 11.30 4.16 -9.86
C GLU A 96 10.02 3.43 -10.29
N PRO A 97 8.96 4.16 -10.71
CA PRO A 97 7.76 3.54 -11.25
C PRO A 97 8.04 2.58 -12.41
N PRO A 98 7.19 1.55 -12.61
CA PRO A 98 7.33 0.59 -13.70
C PRO A 98 7.39 1.29 -15.07
N LYS A 99 8.12 0.71 -16.03
CA LYS A 99 8.21 1.25 -17.41
C LYS A 99 7.01 0.92 -18.28
N GLY A 100 6.30 -0.17 -17.98
CA GLY A 100 5.09 -0.62 -18.68
C GLY A 100 3.85 -0.44 -17.81
N HIS A 101 2.70 -0.89 -18.31
CA HIS A 101 1.45 -0.90 -17.55
C HIS A 101 1.48 -1.94 -16.43
N VAL A 102 0.98 -1.55 -15.26
CA VAL A 102 0.62 -2.46 -14.15
C VAL A 102 -0.68 -2.00 -13.53
N ASP A 103 -1.41 -2.91 -12.91
CA ASP A 103 -2.69 -2.62 -12.22
C ASP A 103 -2.49 -2.32 -10.74
N LEU A 104 -1.55 -3.01 -10.10
CA LEU A 104 -1.27 -2.88 -8.66
C LEU A 104 0.20 -2.60 -8.42
N ILE A 105 0.49 -1.69 -7.49
CA ILE A 105 1.86 -1.35 -7.06
C ILE A 105 1.94 -1.47 -5.55
N TYR A 106 2.78 -2.38 -5.04
CA TYR A 106 3.08 -2.45 -3.61
C TYR A 106 4.30 -1.59 -3.29
N LEU A 107 4.12 -0.64 -2.37
CA LEU A 107 5.17 0.21 -1.83
C LEU A 107 5.19 0.10 -0.30
N CYS A 108 6.38 0.07 0.28
CA CYS A 108 6.58 0.11 1.72
C CYS A 108 7.63 1.17 2.05
N PHE A 109 7.26 2.19 2.81
CA PHE A 109 8.20 3.20 3.30
C PHE A 109 7.87 3.64 4.73
N PRO A 110 8.86 3.57 5.64
CA PRO A 110 10.19 2.97 5.48
C PRO A 110 10.13 1.52 5.00
N ASN A 111 11.01 1.15 4.05
CA ASN A 111 10.96 -0.16 3.43
C ASN A 111 11.49 -1.27 4.35
N ASN A 112 10.82 -2.39 4.35
CA ASN A 112 11.34 -3.65 4.85
C ASN A 112 11.79 -4.50 3.63
N PRO A 113 13.13 -4.79 3.46
CA PRO A 113 14.14 -4.86 4.51
C PRO A 113 15.15 -3.69 4.54
N THR A 114 15.12 -2.75 3.59
CA THR A 114 16.23 -1.81 3.38
C THR A 114 16.29 -0.65 4.38
N GLY A 115 15.14 -0.31 4.99
CA GLY A 115 15.00 0.88 5.84
C GLY A 115 14.93 2.21 5.06
N ALA A 116 14.98 2.16 3.72
CA ALA A 116 14.91 3.36 2.90
C ALA A 116 13.56 4.07 3.05
N VAL A 117 13.59 5.40 2.94
CA VAL A 117 12.43 6.27 2.98
C VAL A 117 12.38 7.07 1.69
N ALA A 118 11.21 7.13 1.06
CA ALA A 118 11.01 7.93 -0.15
C ALA A 118 10.68 9.39 0.21
N THR A 119 11.20 10.33 -0.58
CA THR A 119 10.79 11.73 -0.49
C THR A 119 9.39 11.92 -1.07
N LYS A 120 8.77 13.06 -0.76
CA LYS A 120 7.47 13.42 -1.32
C LYS A 120 7.48 13.45 -2.85
N GLU A 121 8.56 13.94 -3.44
CA GLU A 121 8.75 14.00 -4.89
C GLU A 121 8.88 12.61 -5.52
N GLN A 122 9.58 11.69 -4.82
CA GLN A 122 9.69 10.30 -5.28
C GLN A 122 8.35 9.59 -5.23
N LEU A 123 7.58 9.77 -4.16
CA LEU A 123 6.22 9.23 -4.05
C LEU A 123 5.27 9.87 -5.08
N LYS A 124 5.43 11.16 -5.37
CA LYS A 124 4.62 11.85 -6.39
C LYS A 124 4.78 11.22 -7.78
N LYS A 125 5.98 10.73 -8.14
CA LYS A 125 6.17 9.99 -9.39
C LYS A 125 5.29 8.74 -9.47
N PHE A 126 5.17 7.99 -8.35
CA PHE A 126 4.30 6.82 -8.30
C PHE A 126 2.82 7.19 -8.37
N VAL A 127 2.41 8.26 -7.68
CA VAL A 127 1.03 8.75 -7.75
C VAL A 127 0.70 9.20 -9.18
N ASP A 128 1.57 9.96 -9.84
CA ASP A 128 1.37 10.41 -11.22
C ASP A 128 1.32 9.24 -12.21
N TYR A 129 2.20 8.25 -12.02
CA TYR A 129 2.16 7.01 -12.78
C TYR A 129 0.82 6.28 -12.58
N ALA A 130 0.39 6.11 -11.32
CA ALA A 130 -0.85 5.40 -11.01
C ALA A 130 -2.09 6.11 -11.57
N VAL A 131 -2.14 7.43 -11.52
CA VAL A 131 -3.20 8.23 -12.17
C VAL A 131 -3.21 8.01 -13.68
N LYS A 132 -2.05 8.05 -14.31
CA LYS A 132 -1.91 7.90 -15.77
C LYS A 132 -2.29 6.49 -16.24
N GLU A 133 -1.78 5.47 -15.56
CA GLU A 133 -1.97 4.07 -15.95
C GLU A 133 -3.25 3.45 -15.35
N LYS A 134 -3.99 4.20 -14.51
CA LYS A 134 -5.15 3.72 -13.73
C LYS A 134 -4.81 2.56 -12.80
N ALA A 135 -3.59 2.59 -12.25
CA ALA A 135 -3.12 1.62 -11.30
C ALA A 135 -3.53 1.98 -9.86
N ILE A 136 -3.55 1.01 -8.98
CA ILE A 136 -3.77 1.22 -7.54
C ILE A 136 -2.47 0.97 -6.77
N ILE A 137 -2.10 1.92 -5.92
CA ILE A 137 -0.99 1.80 -5.00
C ILE A 137 -1.49 1.17 -3.70
N ILE A 138 -0.86 0.08 -3.27
CA ILE A 138 -0.99 -0.49 -1.93
C ILE A 138 0.23 -0.01 -1.13
N TYR A 139 0.02 0.98 -0.28
CA TYR A 139 1.09 1.65 0.47
C TYR A 139 1.14 1.11 1.91
N ASP A 140 2.20 0.39 2.24
CA ASP A 140 2.43 -0.11 3.59
C ASP A 140 3.22 0.92 4.42
N ALA A 141 2.54 1.56 5.36
CA ALA A 141 3.06 2.57 6.26
C ALA A 141 3.38 2.03 7.67
N ALA A 142 3.52 0.71 7.84
CA ALA A 142 3.69 0.09 9.17
C ALA A 142 4.91 0.61 9.95
N TYR A 143 5.86 1.23 9.29
CA TYR A 143 7.08 1.80 9.89
C TYR A 143 7.12 3.34 9.87
N CYS A 144 6.04 4.03 9.46
CA CYS A 144 6.04 5.48 9.27
C CYS A 144 6.45 6.26 10.54
N ASP A 145 6.06 5.77 11.73
CA ASP A 145 6.41 6.40 13.00
C ASP A 145 7.91 6.37 13.36
N TYR A 146 8.71 5.61 12.61
CA TYR A 146 10.17 5.60 12.76
C TYR A 146 10.88 6.69 11.95
N ILE A 147 10.17 7.40 11.09
CA ILE A 147 10.71 8.55 10.36
C ILE A 147 10.99 9.66 11.36
N ARG A 148 12.26 10.09 11.46
CA ARG A 148 12.72 11.15 12.37
C ARG A 148 13.19 12.39 11.63
N THR A 149 13.52 12.25 10.34
CA THR A 149 14.01 13.34 9.52
C THR A 149 12.87 14.20 9.04
N PRO A 150 12.88 15.53 9.28
CA PRO A 150 11.86 16.43 8.76
C PRO A 150 11.81 16.40 7.22
N GLY A 151 10.61 16.61 6.68
CA GLY A 151 10.39 16.71 5.22
C GLY A 151 10.05 15.40 4.53
N TYR A 152 10.09 14.27 5.24
CA TYR A 152 9.53 13.02 4.75
C TYR A 152 8.07 12.87 5.17
N VAL A 153 7.27 12.26 4.32
CA VAL A 153 5.84 12.03 4.58
C VAL A 153 5.62 10.79 5.44
N HIS A 154 4.61 10.82 6.29
CA HIS A 154 4.22 9.71 7.18
C HIS A 154 3.03 8.94 6.63
N THR A 155 2.27 9.55 5.74
CA THR A 155 1.15 8.93 5.02
C THR A 155 1.23 9.28 3.54
N ILE A 156 0.83 8.34 2.69
CA ILE A 156 0.79 8.59 1.24
C ILE A 156 -0.15 9.77 0.89
N TYR A 157 -1.14 10.03 1.73
CA TYR A 157 -2.13 11.09 1.50
C TYR A 157 -1.60 12.53 1.71
N GLU A 158 -0.37 12.70 2.16
CA GLU A 158 0.34 13.98 2.08
C GLU A 158 0.81 14.29 0.64
N VAL A 159 0.74 13.33 -0.27
CA VAL A 159 1.07 13.47 -1.69
C VAL A 159 -0.20 13.77 -2.47
N GLU A 160 -0.22 14.90 -3.19
CA GLU A 160 -1.38 15.33 -3.97
C GLU A 160 -1.82 14.29 -4.99
N GLY A 161 -3.11 13.96 -4.97
CA GLY A 161 -3.74 12.98 -5.87
C GLY A 161 -3.71 11.55 -5.35
N ALA A 162 -3.02 11.27 -4.25
CA ALA A 162 -2.92 9.91 -3.71
C ALA A 162 -4.29 9.34 -3.27
N GLU A 163 -5.21 10.20 -2.83
CA GLU A 163 -6.57 9.80 -2.45
C GLU A 163 -7.38 9.17 -3.58
N LYS A 164 -6.94 9.37 -4.83
CA LYS A 164 -7.60 8.80 -6.02
C LYS A 164 -7.04 7.45 -6.45
N VAL A 165 -5.84 7.09 -5.98
CA VAL A 165 -5.10 5.94 -6.51
C VAL A 165 -4.43 5.10 -5.43
N ALA A 166 -4.54 5.43 -4.15
CA ALA A 166 -3.83 4.72 -3.09
C ALA A 166 -4.73 4.18 -1.99
N ILE A 167 -4.42 2.97 -1.56
CA ILE A 167 -4.87 2.33 -0.33
C ILE A 167 -3.68 2.32 0.63
N GLU A 168 -3.85 2.81 1.85
CA GLU A 168 -2.79 2.75 2.87
C GLU A 168 -3.09 1.67 3.90
N ILE A 169 -2.07 0.91 4.27
CA ILE A 169 -2.12 -0.12 5.31
C ILE A 169 -1.16 0.30 6.43
N ASN A 170 -1.62 0.20 7.68
CA ASN A 170 -0.83 0.60 8.83
C ASN A 170 -1.01 -0.37 10.01
N SER A 171 -0.17 -0.25 11.06
CA SER A 171 -0.12 -1.24 12.13
C SER A 171 0.37 -0.67 13.46
N PHE A 172 -0.26 -1.08 14.55
CA PHE A 172 0.25 -0.85 15.90
C PHE A 172 1.34 -1.85 16.33
N SER A 173 1.65 -2.84 15.50
CA SER A 173 2.65 -3.88 15.83
C SER A 173 4.04 -3.30 16.07
N LYS A 174 4.39 -2.19 15.38
CA LYS A 174 5.74 -1.60 15.43
C LYS A 174 5.79 -0.43 16.39
N ASN A 175 5.03 0.62 16.12
CA ASN A 175 5.06 1.87 16.90
C ASN A 175 4.61 1.67 18.35
N ALA A 176 3.55 0.91 18.60
CA ALA A 176 3.04 0.63 19.96
C ALA A 176 3.61 -0.65 20.59
N GLY A 177 4.44 -1.40 19.87
CA GLY A 177 4.95 -2.68 20.35
C GLY A 177 3.86 -3.78 20.46
N PHE A 178 2.74 -3.62 19.75
CA PHE A 178 1.57 -4.50 19.85
C PHE A 178 1.60 -5.69 18.89
N THR A 179 2.77 -6.24 18.63
CA THR A 179 2.94 -7.37 17.70
C THR A 179 2.02 -8.55 18.03
N GLY A 180 1.87 -8.88 19.31
CA GLY A 180 1.01 -9.97 19.78
C GLY A 180 -0.47 -9.62 19.93
N VAL A 181 -0.82 -8.31 20.00
CA VAL A 181 -2.21 -7.84 20.12
C VAL A 181 -3.00 -8.01 18.82
N ARG A 182 -2.31 -7.97 17.69
CA ARG A 182 -2.88 -8.07 16.34
C ARG A 182 -3.87 -6.94 16.05
N LEU A 183 -3.34 -5.70 15.93
CA LEU A 183 -4.13 -4.51 15.63
C LEU A 183 -3.46 -3.70 14.53
N GLY A 184 -4.24 -3.39 13.49
CA GLY A 184 -3.86 -2.52 12.38
C GLY A 184 -5.07 -1.86 11.76
N TRP A 185 -4.85 -1.11 10.70
CA TRP A 185 -5.92 -0.52 9.92
C TRP A 185 -5.53 -0.35 8.46
N THR A 186 -6.54 -0.36 7.62
CA THR A 186 -6.43 -0.02 6.20
C THR A 186 -7.27 1.22 5.94
N ILE A 187 -6.76 2.15 5.14
CA ILE A 187 -7.49 3.31 4.67
C ILE A 187 -7.82 3.10 3.21
N VAL A 188 -9.10 3.17 2.89
CA VAL A 188 -9.60 3.08 1.52
C VAL A 188 -10.49 4.31 1.26
N PRO A 189 -10.01 5.32 0.55
CA PRO A 189 -10.77 6.53 0.27
C PRO A 189 -12.07 6.25 -0.49
N PHE A 190 -13.11 7.02 -0.18
CA PHE A 190 -14.40 6.94 -0.90
C PHE A 190 -14.27 7.22 -2.40
N GLY A 191 -13.34 8.11 -2.77
CA GLY A 191 -13.11 8.52 -4.15
C GLY A 191 -12.30 7.53 -4.98
N LEU A 192 -11.88 6.40 -4.39
CA LEU A 192 -11.10 5.39 -5.10
C LEU A 192 -12.02 4.56 -6.00
N GLU A 193 -12.00 4.88 -7.30
CA GLU A 193 -12.89 4.29 -8.29
C GLU A 193 -12.43 2.89 -8.71
N SER A 194 -13.38 2.05 -9.13
CA SER A 194 -13.14 0.77 -9.79
C SER A 194 -13.43 0.91 -11.28
N ASP A 195 -12.64 0.26 -12.12
CA ASP A 195 -12.89 0.22 -13.57
C ASP A 195 -14.19 -0.50 -13.93
N ASN A 196 -14.76 -1.27 -13.02
CA ASN A 196 -16.03 -1.96 -13.21
C ASN A 196 -17.17 -1.17 -12.54
N ALA A 197 -17.96 -0.48 -13.35
CA ALA A 197 -19.10 0.32 -12.88
C ALA A 197 -20.15 -0.51 -12.11
N GLU A 198 -20.28 -1.80 -12.37
CA GLU A 198 -21.24 -2.69 -11.67
C GLU A 198 -20.81 -2.97 -10.23
N THR A 199 -19.52 -2.99 -9.95
CA THR A 199 -18.97 -3.27 -8.62
C THR A 199 -18.96 -2.02 -7.72
N GLY A 200 -19.04 -0.83 -8.31
CA GLY A 200 -18.96 0.45 -7.60
C GLY A 200 -17.53 0.81 -7.20
N THR A 201 -17.35 1.49 -6.07
CA THR A 201 -16.04 1.94 -5.60
C THR A 201 -15.24 0.80 -4.95
N ILE A 202 -13.92 0.92 -4.95
CA ILE A 202 -12.99 0.01 -4.25
C ILE A 202 -13.31 0.00 -2.74
N HIS A 203 -13.64 1.17 -2.17
CA HIS A 203 -14.11 1.27 -0.79
C HIS A 203 -15.29 0.32 -0.50
N ARG A 204 -16.30 0.28 -1.37
CA ARG A 204 -17.47 -0.59 -1.21
C ARG A 204 -17.10 -2.06 -1.30
N LEU A 205 -16.18 -2.42 -2.21
CA LEU A 205 -15.69 -3.80 -2.34
C LEU A 205 -14.95 -4.23 -1.07
N TRP A 206 -14.05 -3.39 -0.57
CA TRP A 206 -13.32 -3.68 0.66
C TRP A 206 -14.25 -3.77 1.88
N ASN A 207 -15.21 -2.85 1.99
CA ASN A 207 -16.20 -2.89 3.08
C ASN A 207 -17.06 -4.17 3.10
N ARG A 208 -17.28 -4.79 1.95
CA ARG A 208 -18.00 -6.09 1.87
C ARG A 208 -17.08 -7.27 2.19
N ARG A 209 -15.76 -7.12 1.99
CA ARG A 209 -14.76 -8.16 2.25
C ARG A 209 -14.40 -8.23 3.74
N GLN A 210 -14.41 -7.10 4.45
CA GLN A 210 -14.16 -6.99 5.90
C GLN A 210 -15.40 -7.47 6.70
#